data_12020b33311bf7308248883e842ebd53
#
_entry.id   12020b33311bf7308248883e842ebd53
#
_cell.length_a   1.000
_cell.length_b   1.000
_cell.length_c   1.000
_cell.angle_alpha   90.00
_cell.angle_beta   90.00
_cell.angle_gamma   90.00
#
_symmetry.space_group_name_H-M   'P 1'
#
loop_
_entity.id
_entity.type
_entity.pdbx_description
1 polymer ?
#
loop_
_entity_poly.entity_id
_entity_poly.type
_entity_poly.pdbx_seq_one_letter_code
_entity_poly.pdbx_strand_id
1 'polypeptide(L)'
;MRKIIIPFIFLLFLSCNKKITSALSNKMIVLETRNELPSDFKKLDRFIENKEIILLGEAAHGEGKTFEVKTQIVKYLVEEKGFNTIALEGMDFLEMEFINGRHILKDNLVDDFESEWYKYWNPWHPAKQLIPFENFIKKEKLSFVGIEPYKKINAMINIDFIKTELAKSKWANLNKEQWSELALIFDKINNSQKNKITIDEFEYFTSHLQKIIDQKETILFHDDFFLQMLENLITHVNIKMNPKIFENEDDQLAYEVNQRDLQMARNLIYFKERNPNAKIIVWLANFH
;
A
#
# COMPACT_ATOMS: atom_id res chain seq x y z
N MET A 1 24.22 -29.27 46.25
CA MET A 1 22.98 -28.51 46.20
C MET A 1 22.80 -27.81 44.83
N ARG A 2 22.64 -28.58 43.74
CA ARG A 2 22.53 -28.00 42.37
C ARG A 2 21.40 -28.62 41.52
N LYS A 3 20.37 -29.23 42.12
CA LYS A 3 19.32 -29.95 41.35
C LYS A 3 17.87 -29.46 41.54
N ILE A 4 17.62 -28.34 42.22
CA ILE A 4 16.23 -27.90 42.55
C ILE A 4 15.77 -26.68 41.77
N ILE A 5 16.65 -25.94 41.08
CA ILE A 5 16.28 -24.67 40.42
C ILE A 5 15.68 -24.87 39.01
N ILE A 6 16.03 -25.92 38.29
CA ILE A 6 15.61 -26.13 36.90
C ILE A 6 14.10 -26.41 36.72
N PRO A 7 13.40 -27.22 37.57
CA PRO A 7 11.96 -27.43 37.38
C PRO A 7 11.09 -26.23 37.71
N PHE A 8 11.56 -25.30 38.54
CA PHE A 8 10.76 -24.14 38.92
C PHE A 8 10.72 -23.06 37.84
N ILE A 9 11.81 -22.90 37.08
CA ILE A 9 11.87 -21.98 35.94
C ILE A 9 11.01 -22.50 34.78
N PHE A 10 11.01 -23.82 34.54
CA PHE A 10 10.18 -24.45 33.50
C PHE A 10 8.68 -24.33 33.75
N LEU A 11 8.27 -24.39 35.03
CA LEU A 11 6.87 -24.20 35.44
C LEU A 11 6.39 -22.76 35.28
N LEU A 12 7.27 -21.77 35.42
CA LEU A 12 6.92 -20.36 35.19
C LEU A 12 6.70 -20.05 33.70
N PHE A 13 7.45 -20.67 32.80
CA PHE A 13 7.24 -20.52 31.35
C PHE A 13 5.95 -21.19 30.88
N LEU A 14 5.57 -22.33 31.44
CA LEU A 14 4.32 -23.02 31.12
C LEU A 14 3.07 -22.25 31.62
N SER A 15 3.18 -21.55 32.75
CA SER A 15 2.08 -20.75 33.31
C SER A 15 1.82 -19.47 32.48
N CYS A 16 2.89 -18.83 31.94
CA CYS A 16 2.74 -17.63 31.11
C CYS A 16 2.09 -17.97 29.75
N ASN A 17 2.48 -19.06 29.11
CA ASN A 17 1.89 -19.50 27.84
C ASN A 17 0.39 -19.85 27.96
N LYS A 18 -0.06 -20.47 29.06
CA LYS A 18 -1.48 -20.82 29.26
C LYS A 18 -2.38 -19.60 29.37
N LYS A 19 -1.94 -18.52 30.04
CA LYS A 19 -2.72 -17.28 30.16
C LYS A 19 -2.84 -16.54 28.84
N ILE A 20 -1.78 -16.48 28.03
CA ILE A 20 -1.79 -15.85 26.73
C ILE A 20 -2.69 -16.64 25.76
N THR A 21 -2.57 -17.97 25.72
CA THR A 21 -3.42 -18.83 24.88
C THR A 21 -4.89 -18.74 25.24
N SER A 22 -5.25 -18.68 26.53
CA SER A 22 -6.64 -18.57 26.95
C SER A 22 -7.23 -17.18 26.67
N ALA A 23 -6.45 -16.11 26.78
CA ALA A 23 -6.89 -14.75 26.44
C ALA A 23 -7.08 -14.56 24.94
N LEU A 24 -6.26 -15.21 24.12
CA LEU A 24 -6.40 -15.22 22.65
C LEU A 24 -7.55 -16.10 22.19
N SER A 25 -7.72 -17.31 22.75
CA SER A 25 -8.79 -18.24 22.35
C SER A 25 -10.19 -17.66 22.52
N ASN A 26 -10.42 -16.82 23.54
CA ASN A 26 -11.69 -16.16 23.75
C ASN A 26 -12.00 -15.04 22.71
N LYS A 27 -11.00 -14.61 21.95
CA LYS A 27 -11.14 -13.63 20.86
C LYS A 27 -11.09 -14.26 19.47
N MET A 28 -10.77 -15.54 19.38
CA MET A 28 -10.72 -16.25 18.10
C MET A 28 -12.12 -16.61 17.63
N ILE A 29 -12.34 -16.41 16.34
CA ILE A 29 -13.51 -16.90 15.63
C ILE A 29 -13.05 -18.03 14.74
N VAL A 30 -13.61 -19.22 14.93
CA VAL A 30 -13.37 -20.35 14.04
C VAL A 30 -14.34 -20.20 12.85
N LEU A 31 -13.78 -20.08 11.66
CA LEU A 31 -14.52 -20.05 10.41
C LEU A 31 -14.31 -21.38 9.68
N GLU A 32 -15.40 -22.03 9.31
CA GLU A 32 -15.35 -23.20 8.44
C GLU A 32 -15.34 -22.76 6.98
N THR A 33 -14.32 -23.18 6.23
CA THR A 33 -14.21 -22.89 4.81
C THR A 33 -14.95 -23.97 4.02
N ARG A 34 -16.10 -23.63 3.49
CA ARG A 34 -16.92 -24.48 2.57
C ARG A 34 -17.07 -23.72 1.24
N ASN A 35 -17.56 -24.43 0.22
CA ASN A 35 -17.82 -23.83 -1.10
C ASN A 35 -18.95 -22.79 -1.09
N GLU A 36 -19.81 -22.80 -0.10
CA GLU A 36 -20.90 -21.83 0.11
C GLU A 36 -20.56 -20.91 1.26
N LEU A 37 -21.14 -19.70 1.25
CA LEU A 37 -20.96 -18.70 2.33
C LEU A 37 -21.38 -19.32 3.66
N PRO A 38 -20.48 -19.59 4.60
CA PRO A 38 -20.83 -20.23 5.85
C PRO A 38 -21.65 -19.26 6.72
N SER A 39 -22.71 -19.77 7.38
CA SER A 39 -23.48 -19.01 8.37
C SER A 39 -22.59 -18.38 9.48
N ASP A 40 -21.42 -18.97 9.69
CA ASP A 40 -20.43 -18.51 10.66
C ASP A 40 -19.85 -17.13 10.37
N PHE A 41 -19.87 -16.66 9.11
CA PHE A 41 -19.40 -15.30 8.80
C PHE A 41 -20.25 -14.20 9.43
N LYS A 42 -21.51 -14.49 9.79
CA LYS A 42 -22.33 -13.58 10.60
C LYS A 42 -21.71 -13.25 11.96
N LYS A 43 -20.82 -14.12 12.47
CA LYS A 43 -20.07 -13.83 13.68
C LYS A 43 -19.11 -12.64 13.53
N LEU A 44 -18.76 -12.27 12.28
CA LEU A 44 -17.94 -11.10 11.97
C LEU A 44 -18.74 -9.80 12.07
N ASP A 45 -20.08 -9.85 12.03
CA ASP A 45 -20.95 -8.66 11.99
C ASP A 45 -20.63 -7.66 13.11
N ARG A 46 -20.40 -8.15 14.34
CA ARG A 46 -20.03 -7.32 15.47
C ARG A 46 -18.74 -6.51 15.30
N PHE A 47 -17.86 -6.92 14.37
CA PHE A 47 -16.61 -6.21 14.05
C PHE A 47 -16.75 -5.31 12.82
N ILE A 48 -17.72 -5.62 11.96
CA ILE A 48 -17.97 -4.95 10.67
C ILE A 48 -18.96 -3.80 10.82
N GLU A 49 -19.85 -3.89 11.82
CA GLU A 49 -20.94 -2.93 12.02
C GLU A 49 -20.45 -1.48 11.97
N ASN A 50 -21.04 -0.69 11.08
CA ASN A 50 -20.71 0.72 10.84
C ASN A 50 -19.26 1.00 10.38
N LYS A 51 -18.52 -0.02 9.93
CA LYS A 51 -17.19 0.16 9.36
C LYS A 51 -17.27 0.36 7.85
N GLU A 52 -16.50 1.33 7.37
CA GLU A 52 -16.36 1.60 5.95
C GLU A 52 -15.04 1.09 5.38
N ILE A 53 -14.10 0.73 6.24
CA ILE A 53 -12.80 0.17 5.87
C ILE A 53 -12.56 -1.07 6.74
N ILE A 54 -12.30 -2.21 6.10
CA ILE A 54 -11.93 -3.48 6.74
C ILE A 54 -10.58 -3.92 6.23
N LEU A 55 -9.64 -4.19 7.14
CA LEU A 55 -8.32 -4.69 6.82
C LEU A 55 -8.30 -6.21 6.98
N LEU A 56 -7.94 -6.93 5.92
CA LEU A 56 -7.75 -8.37 5.91
C LEU A 56 -6.25 -8.68 5.89
N GLY A 57 -5.68 -8.87 7.08
CA GLY A 57 -4.27 -9.20 7.24
C GLY A 57 -3.96 -10.67 6.94
N GLU A 58 -2.68 -10.98 6.71
CA GLU A 58 -2.16 -12.34 6.58
C GLU A 58 -0.78 -12.46 7.25
N ALA A 59 -0.49 -13.64 7.81
CA ALA A 59 0.77 -13.88 8.50
C ALA A 59 1.94 -14.12 7.53
N ALA A 60 1.64 -14.67 6.35
CA ALA A 60 2.61 -14.95 5.30
C ALA A 60 1.95 -14.94 3.92
N HIS A 61 2.64 -14.41 2.93
CA HIS A 61 2.16 -14.28 1.55
C HIS A 61 2.01 -15.60 0.77
N GLY A 62 2.42 -16.74 1.31
CA GLY A 62 2.43 -18.01 0.60
C GLY A 62 1.34 -18.99 1.00
N GLU A 63 0.45 -18.64 1.90
CA GLU A 63 -0.55 -19.54 2.48
C GLU A 63 -1.84 -19.58 1.66
N GLY A 64 -1.94 -20.53 0.72
CA GLY A 64 -3.12 -20.68 -0.14
C GLY A 64 -4.43 -20.80 0.63
N LYS A 65 -4.42 -21.43 1.83
CA LYS A 65 -5.63 -21.53 2.67
C LYS A 65 -6.08 -20.17 3.21
N THR A 66 -5.15 -19.30 3.54
CA THR A 66 -5.44 -17.91 3.91
C THR A 66 -6.11 -17.16 2.77
N PHE A 67 -5.66 -17.35 1.53
CA PHE A 67 -6.27 -16.73 0.35
C PHE A 67 -7.72 -17.21 0.12
N GLU A 68 -7.97 -18.52 0.29
CA GLU A 68 -9.32 -19.07 0.22
C GLU A 68 -10.25 -18.45 1.27
N VAL A 69 -9.78 -18.33 2.52
CA VAL A 69 -10.58 -17.72 3.61
C VAL A 69 -10.81 -16.24 3.36
N LYS A 70 -9.78 -15.49 2.99
CA LYS A 70 -9.92 -14.06 2.64
C LYS A 70 -10.91 -13.87 1.49
N THR A 71 -10.84 -14.71 0.47
CA THR A 71 -11.80 -14.69 -0.65
C THR A 71 -13.24 -14.85 -0.18
N GLN A 72 -13.50 -15.78 0.74
CA GLN A 72 -14.84 -15.98 1.29
C GLN A 72 -15.30 -14.80 2.15
N ILE A 73 -14.39 -14.20 2.94
CA ILE A 73 -14.69 -12.98 3.69
C ILE A 73 -15.01 -11.82 2.73
N VAL A 74 -14.24 -11.64 1.65
CA VAL A 74 -14.51 -10.63 0.64
C VAL A 74 -15.90 -10.82 0.03
N LYS A 75 -16.27 -12.04 -0.38
CA LYS A 75 -17.60 -12.33 -0.89
C LYS A 75 -18.68 -11.92 0.09
N TYR A 76 -18.54 -12.32 1.36
CA TYR A 76 -19.48 -11.94 2.41
C TYR A 76 -19.60 -10.42 2.59
N LEU A 77 -18.47 -9.72 2.61
CA LEU A 77 -18.45 -8.26 2.75
C LEU A 77 -19.13 -7.56 1.56
N VAL A 78 -18.92 -8.05 0.35
CA VAL A 78 -19.53 -7.48 -0.86
C VAL A 78 -21.01 -7.78 -0.91
N GLU A 79 -21.39 -9.06 -0.84
CA GLU A 79 -22.76 -9.52 -1.06
C GLU A 79 -23.70 -9.14 0.10
N GLU A 80 -23.23 -9.19 1.35
CA GLU A 80 -24.09 -9.02 2.53
C GLU A 80 -23.90 -7.66 3.23
N LYS A 81 -22.76 -6.97 3.03
CA LYS A 81 -22.43 -5.73 3.73
C LYS A 81 -22.25 -4.53 2.81
N GLY A 82 -22.32 -4.73 1.51
CA GLY A 82 -22.29 -3.68 0.50
C GLY A 82 -20.90 -3.03 0.32
N PHE A 83 -19.82 -3.77 0.62
CA PHE A 83 -18.47 -3.32 0.26
C PHE A 83 -18.33 -3.36 -1.26
N ASN A 84 -17.69 -2.34 -1.82
CA ASN A 84 -17.66 -2.13 -3.28
C ASN A 84 -16.28 -1.80 -3.83
N THR A 85 -15.28 -1.75 -2.98
CA THR A 85 -13.92 -1.38 -3.36
C THR A 85 -12.90 -2.32 -2.71
N ILE A 86 -11.91 -2.75 -3.51
CA ILE A 86 -10.77 -3.55 -3.04
C ILE A 86 -9.51 -2.70 -3.13
N ALA A 87 -8.84 -2.50 -2.01
CA ALA A 87 -7.52 -1.89 -1.94
C ALA A 87 -6.48 -2.99 -1.74
N LEU A 88 -5.45 -3.02 -2.59
CA LEU A 88 -4.48 -4.11 -2.63
C LEU A 88 -3.09 -3.62 -2.27
N GLU A 89 -2.52 -4.22 -1.22
CA GLU A 89 -1.07 -4.21 -1.03
C GLU A 89 -0.40 -4.84 -2.25
N GLY A 90 0.78 -4.35 -2.61
CA GLY A 90 1.50 -4.86 -3.78
C GLY A 90 1.09 -4.24 -5.11
N MET A 91 0.01 -3.47 -5.17
CA MET A 91 -0.36 -2.67 -6.34
C MET A 91 0.03 -1.21 -6.14
N ASP A 92 0.72 -0.66 -7.12
CA ASP A 92 1.15 0.74 -7.13
C ASP A 92 -0.06 1.68 -7.18
N PHE A 93 -0.08 2.66 -6.28
CA PHE A 93 -1.18 3.62 -6.17
C PHE A 93 -1.33 4.45 -7.46
N LEU A 94 -0.22 5.01 -7.95
CA LEU A 94 -0.23 5.89 -9.12
C LEU A 94 -0.59 5.12 -10.39
N GLU A 95 0.00 3.94 -10.58
CA GLU A 95 -0.30 3.09 -11.72
C GLU A 95 -1.79 2.75 -11.77
N MET A 96 -2.38 2.41 -10.62
CA MET A 96 -3.81 2.10 -10.53
C MET A 96 -4.71 3.30 -10.77
N GLU A 97 -4.33 4.51 -10.36
CA GLU A 97 -5.07 5.73 -10.65
C GLU A 97 -5.11 6.03 -12.18
N PHE A 98 -3.99 5.81 -12.87
CA PHE A 98 -3.93 5.95 -14.32
C PHE A 98 -4.71 4.86 -15.05
N ILE A 99 -4.54 3.60 -14.68
CA ILE A 99 -5.20 2.46 -15.29
C ILE A 99 -6.73 2.56 -15.15
N ASN A 100 -7.21 2.97 -13.98
CA ASN A 100 -8.65 3.15 -13.75
C ASN A 100 -9.24 4.39 -14.46
N GLY A 101 -8.44 5.13 -15.23
CA GLY A 101 -8.87 6.34 -15.94
C GLY A 101 -9.31 7.47 -15.02
N ARG A 102 -8.98 7.39 -13.73
CA ARG A 102 -9.26 8.47 -12.77
C ARG A 102 -8.38 9.68 -13.03
N HIS A 103 -7.17 9.43 -13.55
CA HIS A 103 -6.24 10.47 -14.01
C HIS A 103 -5.73 10.10 -15.39
N ILE A 104 -6.11 10.88 -16.42
CA ILE A 104 -5.73 10.63 -17.81
C ILE A 104 -4.43 11.38 -18.11
N LEU A 105 -3.35 10.64 -18.32
CA LEU A 105 -2.21 11.12 -19.12
C LEU A 105 -2.53 10.84 -20.57
N LYS A 106 -2.45 11.86 -21.41
CA LYS A 106 -3.06 11.96 -22.75
C LYS A 106 -2.87 10.79 -23.73
N ASP A 107 -1.95 9.85 -23.54
CA ASP A 107 -1.57 8.91 -24.57
C ASP A 107 -1.47 7.43 -24.16
N ASN A 108 -1.90 7.04 -22.94
CA ASN A 108 -1.74 5.66 -22.49
C ASN A 108 -3.00 5.11 -21.80
N LEU A 109 -4.01 4.84 -22.59
CA LEU A 109 -5.09 3.94 -22.17
C LEU A 109 -4.56 2.51 -22.25
N VAL A 110 -4.53 1.81 -21.12
CA VAL A 110 -4.36 0.36 -21.11
C VAL A 110 -5.70 -0.22 -21.57
N ASP A 111 -5.74 -0.68 -22.81
CA ASP A 111 -6.98 -1.08 -23.51
C ASP A 111 -7.74 -2.23 -22.87
N ASP A 112 -7.20 -2.93 -21.86
CA ASP A 112 -7.85 -4.11 -21.29
C ASP A 112 -7.52 -4.37 -19.80
N PHE A 113 -7.55 -3.33 -18.98
CA PHE A 113 -7.30 -3.49 -17.54
C PHE A 113 -8.32 -4.43 -16.87
N GLU A 114 -9.61 -4.36 -17.23
CA GLU A 114 -10.67 -5.18 -16.63
C GLU A 114 -10.41 -6.69 -16.79
N SER A 115 -9.70 -7.09 -17.84
CA SER A 115 -9.36 -8.49 -18.08
C SER A 115 -8.03 -8.94 -17.47
N GLU A 116 -7.10 -8.02 -17.18
CA GLU A 116 -5.70 -8.35 -16.88
C GLU A 116 -5.15 -7.71 -15.59
N TRP A 117 -5.98 -7.05 -14.76
CA TRP A 117 -5.53 -6.37 -13.54
C TRP A 117 -4.66 -7.24 -12.62
N TYR A 118 -4.89 -8.54 -12.58
CA TYR A 118 -4.12 -9.49 -11.79
C TYR A 118 -2.64 -9.55 -12.19
N LYS A 119 -2.28 -9.18 -13.40
CA LYS A 119 -0.87 -9.09 -13.85
C LYS A 119 -0.10 -8.01 -13.10
N TYR A 120 -0.80 -7.01 -12.59
CA TYR A 120 -0.22 -5.92 -11.80
C TYR A 120 -0.11 -6.28 -10.32
N TRP A 121 -0.82 -7.34 -9.88
CA TRP A 121 -0.82 -7.78 -8.50
C TRP A 121 0.25 -8.87 -8.28
N ASN A 122 1.50 -8.47 -8.25
CA ASN A 122 2.65 -9.31 -7.97
C ASN A 122 3.13 -9.02 -6.51
N PRO A 123 3.44 -10.02 -5.66
CA PRO A 123 3.81 -11.40 -5.98
C PRO A 123 2.70 -12.45 -5.83
N TRP A 124 1.47 -12.13 -5.54
CA TRP A 124 0.39 -13.09 -5.24
C TRP A 124 -0.09 -13.89 -6.45
N HIS A 125 -0.06 -13.28 -7.62
CA HIS A 125 -0.32 -13.99 -8.88
C HIS A 125 0.94 -14.77 -9.33
N PRO A 126 0.86 -16.06 -9.72
CA PRO A 126 -0.32 -16.81 -10.16
C PRO A 126 -0.81 -17.90 -9.15
N ALA A 127 -1.09 -17.56 -7.92
CA ALA A 127 -1.58 -18.53 -6.94
C ALA A 127 -2.94 -19.10 -7.34
N LYS A 128 -3.04 -20.42 -7.54
CA LYS A 128 -4.30 -21.07 -7.93
C LYS A 128 -5.47 -20.80 -6.98
N GLN A 129 -5.16 -20.58 -5.72
CA GLN A 129 -6.14 -20.28 -4.67
C GLN A 129 -6.80 -18.91 -4.83
N LEU A 130 -6.23 -18.03 -5.67
CA LEU A 130 -6.80 -16.72 -5.99
C LEU A 130 -7.78 -16.75 -7.18
N ILE A 131 -7.81 -17.81 -7.99
CA ILE A 131 -8.74 -17.93 -9.13
C ILE A 131 -10.20 -17.66 -8.74
N PRO A 132 -10.73 -18.21 -7.60
CA PRO A 132 -12.09 -17.88 -7.17
C PRO A 132 -12.30 -16.41 -6.80
N PHE A 133 -11.27 -15.75 -6.28
CA PHE A 133 -11.29 -14.32 -6.00
C PHE A 133 -11.32 -13.51 -7.30
N GLU A 134 -10.45 -13.81 -8.25
CA GLU A 134 -10.37 -13.14 -9.54
C GLU A 134 -11.71 -13.24 -10.31
N ASN A 135 -12.29 -14.44 -10.35
CA ASN A 135 -13.58 -14.64 -11.00
C ASN A 135 -14.72 -13.86 -10.33
N PHE A 136 -14.71 -13.80 -9.00
CA PHE A 136 -15.71 -13.08 -8.23
C PHE A 136 -15.64 -11.57 -8.48
N ILE A 137 -14.46 -10.96 -8.39
CA ILE A 137 -14.33 -9.53 -8.57
C ILE A 137 -14.64 -9.06 -10.00
N LYS A 138 -14.30 -9.88 -11.01
CA LYS A 138 -14.72 -9.62 -12.40
C LYS A 138 -16.25 -9.60 -12.54
N LYS A 139 -16.92 -10.57 -11.93
CA LYS A 139 -18.38 -10.67 -11.95
C LYS A 139 -19.06 -9.48 -11.27
N GLU A 140 -18.58 -9.09 -10.10
CA GLU A 140 -19.19 -8.04 -9.27
C GLU A 140 -18.79 -6.61 -9.69
N LYS A 141 -17.87 -6.46 -10.64
CA LYS A 141 -17.38 -5.15 -11.15
C LYS A 141 -16.93 -4.22 -10.02
N LEU A 142 -16.13 -4.74 -9.10
CA LEU A 142 -15.63 -3.99 -7.95
C LEU A 142 -14.60 -2.93 -8.38
N SER A 143 -14.58 -1.81 -7.68
CA SER A 143 -13.53 -0.81 -7.85
C SER A 143 -12.22 -1.29 -7.22
N PHE A 144 -11.09 -0.94 -7.84
CA PHE A 144 -9.75 -1.28 -7.37
C PHE A 144 -8.93 -0.05 -7.02
N VAL A 145 -8.10 -0.19 -5.98
CA VAL A 145 -7.13 0.82 -5.55
C VAL A 145 -5.80 0.14 -5.28
N GLY A 146 -4.74 0.64 -5.86
CA GLY A 146 -3.38 0.36 -5.39
C GLY A 146 -3.09 1.21 -4.16
N ILE A 147 -2.43 0.66 -3.16
CA ILE A 147 -2.03 1.43 -1.99
C ILE A 147 -0.51 1.54 -1.84
N GLU A 148 0.26 0.72 -2.56
CA GLU A 148 1.71 0.79 -2.51
C GLU A 148 2.21 2.17 -2.93
N PRO A 149 3.14 2.74 -2.15
CA PRO A 149 3.93 3.81 -2.69
C PRO A 149 4.70 3.28 -3.90
N TYR A 150 4.84 4.14 -4.86
CA TYR A 150 5.53 3.97 -6.10
C TYR A 150 6.60 2.85 -6.15
N LYS A 151 6.39 1.80 -6.97
CA LYS A 151 7.32 0.67 -7.11
C LYS A 151 8.35 0.87 -8.21
N LYS A 152 7.91 1.50 -9.30
CA LYS A 152 8.77 1.81 -10.45
C LYS A 152 8.44 3.23 -10.87
N ILE A 153 9.45 4.06 -11.05
CA ILE A 153 9.23 5.33 -11.73
C ILE A 153 8.76 4.97 -13.13
N ASN A 154 7.47 5.07 -13.33
CA ASN A 154 6.88 4.83 -14.62
C ASN A 154 7.40 5.91 -15.57
N ALA A 155 7.68 5.55 -16.83
CA ALA A 155 8.11 6.51 -17.84
C ALA A 155 7.14 7.71 -18.00
N MET A 156 5.92 7.59 -17.46
CA MET A 156 4.90 8.63 -17.46
C MET A 156 5.21 9.77 -16.47
N ILE A 157 5.87 9.49 -15.34
CA ILE A 157 6.26 10.52 -14.39
C ILE A 157 7.73 10.85 -14.63
N ASN A 158 7.96 11.94 -15.28
CA ASN A 158 9.29 12.49 -15.53
C ASN A 158 9.36 13.94 -15.08
N ILE A 159 10.56 14.49 -15.06
CA ILE A 159 10.76 15.86 -14.58
C ILE A 159 10.02 16.90 -15.41
N ASP A 160 9.81 16.65 -16.70
CA ASP A 160 9.06 17.55 -17.58
C ASP A 160 7.56 17.55 -17.26
N PHE A 161 7.02 16.40 -16.86
CA PHE A 161 5.66 16.32 -16.33
C PHE A 161 5.53 17.13 -15.03
N ILE A 162 6.42 16.91 -14.06
CA ILE A 162 6.44 17.70 -12.81
C ILE A 162 6.53 19.20 -13.09
N LYS A 163 7.43 19.60 -13.97
CA LYS A 163 7.62 20.99 -14.38
C LYS A 163 6.38 21.58 -15.05
N THR A 164 5.71 20.81 -15.88
CA THR A 164 4.48 21.21 -16.56
C THR A 164 3.33 21.41 -15.59
N GLU A 165 3.14 20.50 -14.63
CA GLU A 165 2.10 20.62 -13.61
C GLU A 165 2.35 21.81 -12.69
N LEU A 166 3.60 22.05 -12.28
CA LEU A 166 3.98 23.23 -11.51
C LEU A 166 3.76 24.53 -12.27
N ALA A 167 4.03 24.55 -13.57
CA ALA A 167 3.75 25.73 -14.40
C ALA A 167 2.26 26.05 -14.49
N LYS A 168 1.38 25.05 -14.54
CA LYS A 168 -0.07 25.23 -14.49
C LYS A 168 -0.54 25.87 -13.18
N SER A 169 0.09 25.51 -12.07
CA SER A 169 -0.25 26.01 -10.73
C SER A 169 0.34 27.41 -10.43
N LYS A 170 0.98 28.07 -11.41
CA LYS A 170 1.71 29.34 -11.24
C LYS A 170 2.85 29.28 -10.21
N TRP A 171 3.27 28.11 -9.84
CA TRP A 171 4.42 27.90 -8.99
C TRP A 171 5.68 27.91 -9.86
N ALA A 172 6.47 28.96 -9.79
CA ALA A 172 7.61 29.19 -10.67
C ALA A 172 8.81 29.71 -9.89
N ASN A 173 9.23 28.99 -8.85
CA ASN A 173 10.32 29.42 -7.99
C ASN A 173 11.66 28.73 -8.24
N LEU A 174 11.76 27.86 -9.25
CA LEU A 174 13.02 27.25 -9.65
C LEU A 174 13.54 27.88 -10.93
N ASN A 175 14.83 28.24 -10.90
CA ASN A 175 15.52 28.73 -12.09
C ASN A 175 15.92 27.56 -13.03
N LYS A 176 16.51 27.87 -14.17
CA LYS A 176 16.89 26.89 -15.18
C LYS A 176 17.94 25.89 -14.68
N GLU A 177 18.89 26.36 -13.89
CA GLU A 177 19.98 25.57 -13.32
C GLU A 177 19.41 24.54 -12.32
N GLN A 178 18.52 24.95 -11.41
CA GLN A 178 17.86 24.07 -10.45
C GLN A 178 17.01 22.99 -11.14
N TRP A 179 16.29 23.35 -12.20
CA TRP A 179 15.55 22.36 -12.99
C TRP A 179 16.47 21.35 -13.67
N SER A 180 17.62 21.80 -14.19
CA SER A 180 18.58 20.90 -14.83
C SER A 180 19.20 19.93 -13.82
N GLU A 181 19.48 20.39 -12.61
CA GLU A 181 20.01 19.56 -11.52
C GLU A 181 18.99 18.53 -11.03
N LEU A 182 17.74 18.95 -10.80
CA LEU A 182 16.65 18.02 -10.47
C LEU A 182 16.44 16.95 -11.55
N ALA A 183 16.55 17.32 -12.81
CA ALA A 183 16.42 16.37 -13.93
C ALA A 183 17.53 15.32 -13.92
N LEU A 184 18.78 15.73 -13.67
CA LEU A 184 19.91 14.80 -13.57
C LEU A 184 19.77 13.82 -12.39
N ILE A 185 19.33 14.32 -11.23
CA ILE A 185 19.09 13.47 -10.06
C ILE A 185 17.92 12.51 -10.34
N PHE A 186 16.83 13.00 -10.93
CA PHE A 186 15.68 12.18 -11.29
C PHE A 186 16.04 11.06 -12.26
N ASP A 187 16.91 11.33 -13.23
CA ASP A 187 17.45 10.32 -14.14
C ASP A 187 18.24 9.23 -13.42
N LYS A 188 19.06 9.59 -12.42
CA LYS A 188 19.75 8.62 -11.57
C LYS A 188 18.79 7.75 -10.77
N ILE A 189 17.72 8.34 -10.23
CA ILE A 189 16.66 7.64 -9.51
C ILE A 189 15.96 6.64 -10.44
N ASN A 190 15.53 7.10 -11.63
CA ASN A 190 14.83 6.27 -12.61
C ASN A 190 15.65 5.06 -13.09
N ASN A 191 16.95 5.27 -13.25
CA ASN A 191 17.86 4.21 -13.67
C ASN A 191 18.32 3.32 -12.50
N SER A 192 17.70 3.44 -11.33
CA SER A 192 18.03 2.67 -10.10
C SER A 192 19.51 2.72 -9.76
N GLN A 193 20.16 3.87 -9.99
CA GLN A 193 21.58 4.05 -9.75
C GLN A 193 21.85 4.49 -8.30
N LYS A 194 21.34 3.74 -7.32
CA LYS A 194 21.46 4.05 -5.89
C LYS A 194 22.88 4.46 -5.47
N ASN A 195 23.88 3.72 -5.93
CA ASN A 195 25.30 3.97 -5.59
C ASN A 195 25.88 5.23 -6.25
N LYS A 196 25.13 5.92 -7.09
CA LYS A 196 25.56 7.14 -7.79
C LYS A 196 24.87 8.40 -7.26
N ILE A 197 23.96 8.26 -6.30
CA ILE A 197 23.32 9.41 -5.63
C ILE A 197 24.09 9.72 -4.38
N THR A 198 24.61 10.94 -4.28
CA THR A 198 25.25 11.44 -3.07
C THR A 198 24.23 11.87 -2.02
N ILE A 199 24.65 12.06 -0.78
CA ILE A 199 23.81 12.60 0.30
C ILE A 199 23.27 13.98 -0.10
N ASP A 200 24.12 14.85 -0.63
CA ASP A 200 23.75 16.21 -1.04
C ASP A 200 22.69 16.19 -2.16
N GLU A 201 22.83 15.32 -3.16
CA GLU A 201 21.84 15.16 -4.23
C GLU A 201 20.51 14.62 -3.70
N PHE A 202 20.56 13.66 -2.77
CA PHE A 202 19.36 13.11 -2.13
C PHE A 202 18.61 14.20 -1.34
N GLU A 203 19.33 14.95 -0.50
CA GLU A 203 18.75 16.03 0.30
C GLU A 203 18.24 17.18 -0.59
N TYR A 204 19.00 17.53 -1.61
CA TYR A 204 18.59 18.54 -2.58
C TYR A 204 17.26 18.15 -3.25
N PHE A 205 17.17 16.94 -3.77
CA PHE A 205 15.98 16.46 -4.47
C PHE A 205 14.75 16.39 -3.55
N THR A 206 14.88 15.71 -2.41
CA THR A 206 13.78 15.51 -1.48
C THR A 206 13.30 16.82 -0.86
N SER A 207 14.22 17.73 -0.48
CA SER A 207 13.87 19.02 0.09
C SER A 207 13.17 19.95 -0.90
N HIS A 208 13.50 19.90 -2.19
CA HIS A 208 12.81 20.69 -3.21
C HIS A 208 11.38 20.21 -3.43
N LEU A 209 11.16 18.89 -3.51
CA LEU A 209 9.82 18.33 -3.62
C LEU A 209 9.00 18.60 -2.35
N GLN A 210 9.62 18.50 -1.18
CA GLN A 210 8.93 18.79 0.09
C GLN A 210 8.49 20.25 0.18
N LYS A 211 9.32 21.21 -0.25
CA LYS A 211 8.94 22.62 -0.31
C LYS A 211 7.72 22.87 -1.20
N ILE A 212 7.55 22.11 -2.27
CA ILE A 212 6.37 22.20 -3.12
C ILE A 212 5.13 21.71 -2.34
N ILE A 213 5.24 20.59 -1.65
CA ILE A 213 4.15 20.02 -0.85
C ILE A 213 3.76 20.97 0.30
N ASP A 214 4.74 21.53 1.00
CA ASP A 214 4.51 22.44 2.14
C ASP A 214 3.77 23.72 1.74
N GLN A 215 3.83 24.10 0.49
CA GLN A 215 3.14 25.29 -0.06
C GLN A 215 1.74 24.99 -0.58
N LYS A 216 1.21 23.79 -0.35
CA LYS A 216 -0.10 23.34 -0.86
C LYS A 216 -1.26 24.29 -0.56
N GLU A 217 -1.24 25.00 0.57
CA GLU A 217 -2.28 25.97 0.93
C GLU A 217 -2.19 27.29 0.17
N THR A 218 -1.02 27.65 -0.33
CA THR A 218 -0.76 28.88 -1.07
C THR A 218 -0.84 28.68 -2.59
N ILE A 219 -0.73 27.46 -3.03
CA ILE A 219 -0.78 27.07 -4.44
C ILE A 219 -2.16 26.51 -4.71
N LEU A 220 -2.95 27.20 -5.53
CA LEU A 220 -4.20 26.65 -6.07
C LEU A 220 -3.85 25.53 -7.07
N PHE A 221 -3.53 24.37 -6.55
CA PHE A 221 -3.47 23.18 -7.38
C PHE A 221 -4.90 22.85 -7.81
N HIS A 222 -5.11 22.76 -9.12
CA HIS A 222 -6.39 22.30 -9.67
C HIS A 222 -6.59 20.79 -9.41
N ASP A 223 -5.51 20.10 -9.03
CA ASP A 223 -5.53 18.66 -8.79
C ASP A 223 -4.62 18.27 -7.61
N ASP A 224 -5.24 17.92 -6.49
CA ASP A 224 -4.53 17.39 -5.31
C ASP A 224 -3.81 16.04 -5.61
N PHE A 225 -4.14 15.38 -6.72
CA PHE A 225 -3.46 14.18 -7.17
C PHE A 225 -1.98 14.44 -7.44
N PHE A 226 -1.65 15.62 -7.97
CA PHE A 226 -0.26 15.99 -8.19
C PHE A 226 0.55 16.00 -6.88
N LEU A 227 -0.03 16.52 -5.80
CA LEU A 227 0.62 16.51 -4.48
C LEU A 227 0.77 15.09 -3.95
N GLN A 228 -0.27 14.27 -4.08
CA GLN A 228 -0.21 12.86 -3.70
C GLN A 228 0.86 12.09 -4.50
N MET A 229 1.02 12.42 -5.77
CA MET A 229 2.10 11.89 -6.60
C MET A 229 3.49 12.28 -6.08
N LEU A 230 3.70 13.55 -5.71
CA LEU A 230 4.97 14.00 -5.15
C LEU A 230 5.29 13.33 -3.81
N GLU A 231 4.29 13.14 -2.93
CA GLU A 231 4.46 12.40 -1.67
C GLU A 231 4.89 10.96 -1.92
N ASN A 232 4.25 10.28 -2.87
CA ASN A 232 4.64 8.92 -3.26
C ASN A 232 6.06 8.87 -3.83
N LEU A 233 6.45 9.85 -4.65
CA LEU A 233 7.80 9.95 -5.21
C LEU A 233 8.85 10.16 -4.11
N ILE A 234 8.63 11.08 -3.18
CA ILE A 234 9.52 11.31 -2.04
C ILE A 234 9.66 10.03 -1.21
N THR A 235 8.55 9.36 -0.92
CA THR A 235 8.56 8.10 -0.16
C THR A 235 9.38 7.03 -0.89
N HIS A 236 9.20 6.88 -2.20
CA HIS A 236 10.01 5.95 -3.00
C HIS A 236 11.50 6.26 -2.92
N VAL A 237 11.88 7.53 -3.06
CA VAL A 237 13.27 7.97 -2.97
C VAL A 237 13.82 7.72 -1.56
N ASN A 238 13.06 8.00 -0.52
CA ASN A 238 13.44 7.72 0.86
C ASN A 238 13.68 6.22 1.14
N ILE A 239 12.85 5.35 0.58
CA ILE A 239 12.98 3.90 0.77
C ILE A 239 14.14 3.33 -0.06
N LYS A 240 14.24 3.72 -1.34
CA LYS A 240 15.11 3.04 -2.30
C LYS A 240 16.48 3.70 -2.49
N MET A 241 16.56 5.00 -2.28
CA MET A 241 17.73 5.79 -2.64
C MET A 241 18.39 6.48 -1.44
N ASN A 242 17.84 6.36 -0.23
CA ASN A 242 18.39 6.99 0.95
C ASN A 242 19.85 6.52 1.18
N PRO A 243 20.82 7.42 1.11
CA PRO A 243 22.22 7.10 1.31
C PRO A 243 22.60 6.99 2.80
N LYS A 244 21.65 7.22 3.71
CA LYS A 244 21.89 7.15 5.15
C LYS A 244 22.42 5.77 5.55
N ILE A 245 23.50 5.76 6.29
CA ILE A 245 24.04 4.55 6.88
C ILE A 245 23.27 4.28 8.19
N PHE A 246 22.66 3.11 8.27
CA PHE A 246 22.00 2.62 9.47
C PHE A 246 22.99 1.81 10.31
N GLU A 247 22.79 1.77 11.62
CA GLU A 247 23.68 1.02 12.53
C GLU A 247 23.61 -0.49 12.27
N ASN A 248 22.45 -0.97 11.86
CA ASN A 248 22.21 -2.36 11.51
C ASN A 248 21.07 -2.51 10.48
N GLU A 249 20.90 -3.71 9.95
CA GLU A 249 19.88 -4.03 8.94
C GLU A 249 18.46 -3.93 9.50
N ASP A 250 18.25 -4.21 10.79
CA ASP A 250 16.93 -4.14 11.42
C ASP A 250 16.44 -2.68 11.50
N ASP A 251 17.31 -1.74 11.81
CA ASP A 251 16.98 -0.31 11.83
C ASP A 251 16.66 0.22 10.42
N GLN A 252 17.41 -0.25 9.42
CA GLN A 252 17.11 0.07 8.03
C GLN A 252 15.75 -0.48 7.61
N LEU A 253 15.49 -1.75 7.89
CA LEU A 253 14.21 -2.39 7.56
C LEU A 253 13.04 -1.70 8.27
N ALA A 254 13.18 -1.40 9.56
CA ALA A 254 12.15 -0.68 10.31
C ALA A 254 11.87 0.71 9.72
N TYR A 255 12.91 1.44 9.29
CA TYR A 255 12.74 2.71 8.62
C TYR A 255 11.97 2.56 7.30
N GLU A 256 12.40 1.63 6.44
CA GLU A 256 11.78 1.40 5.12
C GLU A 256 10.30 0.99 5.26
N VAL A 257 9.99 0.06 6.17
CA VAL A 257 8.62 -0.40 6.44
C VAL A 257 7.76 0.75 6.95
N ASN A 258 8.22 1.50 7.95
CA ASN A 258 7.47 2.62 8.49
C ASN A 258 7.16 3.71 7.45
N GLN A 259 8.10 4.03 6.56
CA GLN A 259 7.87 5.00 5.47
C GLN A 259 6.83 4.47 4.48
N ARG A 260 6.92 3.19 4.13
CA ARG A 260 6.01 2.49 3.24
C ARG A 260 4.58 2.49 3.81
N ASP A 261 4.42 2.06 5.05
CA ASP A 261 3.12 1.94 5.71
C ASP A 261 2.42 3.28 5.85
N LEU A 262 3.16 4.32 6.23
CA LEU A 262 2.63 5.67 6.33
C LEU A 262 2.10 6.14 4.97
N GLN A 263 2.83 5.87 3.88
CA GLN A 263 2.37 6.27 2.55
C GLN A 263 1.19 5.43 2.07
N MET A 264 1.16 4.13 2.37
CA MET A 264 0.01 3.28 2.08
C MET A 264 -1.27 3.80 2.76
N ALA A 265 -1.15 4.20 4.03
CA ALA A 265 -2.25 4.81 4.75
C ALA A 265 -2.71 6.14 4.12
N ARG A 266 -1.77 7.02 3.72
CA ARG A 266 -2.07 8.28 3.03
C ARG A 266 -2.77 8.05 1.70
N ASN A 267 -2.31 7.08 0.91
CA ASN A 267 -2.94 6.71 -0.37
C ASN A 267 -4.38 6.24 -0.17
N LEU A 268 -4.62 5.41 0.85
CA LEU A 268 -5.96 4.95 1.19
C LEU A 268 -6.88 6.08 1.66
N ILE A 269 -6.38 6.99 2.50
CA ILE A 269 -7.12 8.17 2.97
C ILE A 269 -7.45 9.08 1.79
N TYR A 270 -6.46 9.38 0.94
CA TYR A 270 -6.65 10.18 -0.27
C TYR A 270 -7.79 9.63 -1.13
N PHE A 271 -7.79 8.32 -1.40
CA PHE A 271 -8.85 7.68 -2.17
C PHE A 271 -10.21 7.78 -1.46
N LYS A 272 -10.27 7.50 -0.14
CA LYS A 272 -11.53 7.52 0.62
C LYS A 272 -12.16 8.90 0.68
N GLU A 273 -11.38 9.96 0.85
CA GLU A 273 -11.88 11.34 0.87
C GLU A 273 -12.55 11.75 -0.43
N ARG A 274 -12.04 11.25 -1.56
CA ARG A 274 -12.63 11.52 -2.90
C ARG A 274 -13.76 10.59 -3.28
N ASN A 275 -13.85 9.47 -2.58
CA ASN A 275 -14.89 8.48 -2.78
C ASN A 275 -15.62 8.20 -1.45
N PRO A 276 -16.39 9.18 -0.90
CA PRO A 276 -16.96 9.09 0.44
C PRO A 276 -17.92 7.90 0.60
N ASN A 277 -18.55 7.45 -0.49
CA ASN A 277 -19.46 6.30 -0.49
C ASN A 277 -18.75 4.95 -0.66
N ALA A 278 -17.42 4.94 -0.86
CA ALA A 278 -16.67 3.71 -0.97
C ALA A 278 -16.61 2.98 0.38
N LYS A 279 -17.01 1.70 0.38
CA LYS A 279 -16.74 0.76 1.45
C LYS A 279 -15.59 -0.15 1.00
N ILE A 280 -14.48 -0.08 1.71
CA ILE A 280 -13.19 -0.55 1.24
C ILE A 280 -12.74 -1.79 2.00
N ILE A 281 -12.39 -2.84 1.28
CA ILE A 281 -11.69 -4.00 1.80
C ILE A 281 -10.21 -3.84 1.45
N VAL A 282 -9.35 -3.82 2.46
CA VAL A 282 -7.90 -3.72 2.26
C VAL A 282 -7.29 -5.10 2.44
N TRP A 283 -6.64 -5.60 1.39
CA TRP A 283 -5.92 -6.87 1.43
C TRP A 283 -4.44 -6.61 1.61
N LEU A 284 -3.88 -7.01 2.75
CA LEU A 284 -2.49 -6.72 3.13
C LEU A 284 -1.93 -7.80 4.08
N ALA A 285 -0.64 -7.73 4.37
CA ALA A 285 0.01 -8.54 5.39
C ALA A 285 -0.21 -7.96 6.81
N ASN A 286 0.08 -8.79 7.84
CA ASN A 286 -0.12 -8.38 9.25
C ASN A 286 0.98 -7.49 9.82
N PHE A 287 2.07 -7.27 9.10
CA PHE A 287 3.15 -6.40 9.56
C PHE A 287 3.12 -5.00 8.96
N HIS A 288 1.96 -4.60 8.49
CA HIS A 288 1.66 -3.23 8.09
C HIS A 288 0.72 -2.55 9.08
#